data_7efd67a7585e12fc44b9af00dc575498
#
_entry.id   7efd67a7585e12fc44b9af00dc575498
#
_cell.length_a   1.000
_cell.length_b   1.000
_cell.length_c   1.000
_cell.angle_alpha   90.00
_cell.angle_beta   90.00
_cell.angle_gamma   90.00
#
_symmetry.space_group_name_H-M   'P 1'
#
loop_
_entity.id
_entity.type
_entity.pdbx_description
1 polymer ?
#
loop_
_entity_poly.entity_id
_entity_poly.type
_entity_poly.pdbx_seq_one_letter_code
_entity_poly.pdbx_strand_id
1 'polypeptide(L)'
;MLKGTGISDGIGLGKAIIFKSQKIKLEKNKIKDVTLEKEKFYKAIKEVEKEIEDLLEKISGTEKEIMQAYLLILQDPNLIQKTIEIIEKEKWDAAYATEIGFNEIIKEFEKVDDTYISERSKDIEDMKKKIIAKIIGKEEINLSKLPSNTILVAKELSTSDIAKLDFKNIEGIITEVVGMNS
;
A
#
# COMPACT_ATOMS: atom_id res chain seq x y z
N MET A 1 -4.47 -23.22 20.79
CA MET A 1 -5.40 -23.31 19.64
C MET A 1 -6.06 -21.94 19.49
N LEU A 2 -5.90 -21.32 18.33
CA LEU A 2 -6.58 -20.05 18.03
C LEU A 2 -8.02 -20.36 17.60
N LYS A 3 -8.96 -19.52 18.00
CA LYS A 3 -10.36 -19.58 17.56
C LYS A 3 -10.62 -18.38 16.66
N GLY A 4 -11.38 -18.58 15.59
CA GLY A 4 -11.76 -17.54 14.65
C GLY A 4 -13.12 -17.81 14.04
N THR A 5 -13.60 -16.89 13.22
CA THR A 5 -14.83 -17.04 12.42
C THR A 5 -14.43 -17.54 11.03
N GLY A 6 -14.98 -18.68 10.60
CA GLY A 6 -14.81 -19.16 9.23
C GLY A 6 -15.68 -18.31 8.28
N ILE A 7 -15.07 -17.83 7.20
CA ILE A 7 -15.75 -17.04 6.15
C ILE A 7 -16.02 -17.92 4.93
N SER A 8 -15.19 -18.92 4.70
CA SER A 8 -15.37 -19.93 3.66
C SER A 8 -15.30 -21.33 4.25
N ASP A 9 -16.00 -22.27 3.63
CA ASP A 9 -15.94 -23.69 3.98
C ASP A 9 -14.67 -24.32 3.45
N GLY A 10 -14.12 -25.28 4.21
CA GLY A 10 -12.95 -26.05 3.80
C GLY A 10 -11.96 -26.29 4.91
N ILE A 11 -10.93 -27.08 4.59
CA ILE A 11 -9.79 -27.36 5.46
C ILE A 11 -8.54 -27.10 4.63
N GLY A 12 -7.78 -26.06 4.99
CA GLY A 12 -6.48 -25.77 4.41
C GLY A 12 -5.35 -26.37 5.26
N LEU A 13 -4.37 -26.98 4.62
CA LEU A 13 -3.20 -27.55 5.27
C LEU A 13 -1.94 -27.04 4.61
N GLY A 14 -1.11 -26.32 5.36
CA GLY A 14 0.06 -25.69 4.79
C GLY A 14 0.99 -25.02 5.78
N LYS A 15 2.02 -24.38 5.26
CA LYS A 15 2.99 -23.61 6.06
C LYS A 15 2.46 -22.20 6.32
N ALA A 16 2.41 -21.80 7.59
CA ALA A 16 2.03 -20.43 7.95
C ALA A 16 3.12 -19.43 7.56
N ILE A 17 2.76 -18.44 6.78
CA ILE A 17 3.60 -17.28 6.45
C ILE A 17 2.92 -16.04 7.04
N ILE A 18 3.63 -15.34 7.92
CA ILE A 18 3.11 -14.16 8.59
C ILE A 18 3.46 -12.94 7.76
N PHE A 19 2.45 -12.37 7.12
CA PHE A 19 2.54 -11.07 6.46
C PHE A 19 2.29 -9.97 7.49
N LYS A 20 3.33 -9.23 7.82
CA LYS A 20 3.21 -8.08 8.69
C LYS A 20 3.28 -6.82 7.83
N SER A 21 2.17 -6.11 7.71
CA SER A 21 2.22 -4.70 7.32
C SER A 21 3.09 -3.98 8.35
N GLN A 22 4.32 -3.66 7.99
CA GLN A 22 5.26 -3.08 8.95
C GLN A 22 4.84 -1.64 9.23
N LYS A 23 4.58 -1.32 10.51
CA LYS A 23 4.54 0.07 10.94
C LYS A 23 5.94 0.66 10.72
N ILE A 24 6.06 1.48 9.70
CA ILE A 24 7.29 2.21 9.43
C ILE A 24 7.36 3.33 10.47
N LYS A 25 8.33 3.25 11.36
CA LYS A 25 8.66 4.39 12.21
C LYS A 25 9.49 5.34 11.37
N LEU A 26 8.90 6.44 10.95
CA LEU A 26 9.61 7.51 10.29
C LEU A 26 10.26 8.41 11.34
N GLU A 27 11.53 8.69 11.12
CA GLU A 27 12.26 9.69 11.89
C GLU A 27 12.20 11.03 11.17
N LYS A 28 12.11 12.09 11.95
CA LYS A 28 12.04 13.47 11.44
C LYS A 28 13.46 13.98 11.16
N ASN A 29 13.98 13.69 9.96
CA ASN A 29 15.35 14.04 9.61
C ASN A 29 15.39 15.28 8.70
N LYS A 30 16.21 16.27 9.09
CA LYS A 30 16.54 17.40 8.21
C LYS A 30 17.58 16.98 7.19
N ILE A 31 17.39 17.44 5.95
CA ILE A 31 18.25 17.12 4.81
C ILE A 31 19.13 18.29 4.41
N LYS A 32 20.26 17.97 3.75
CA LYS A 32 21.17 18.94 3.13
C LYS A 32 20.98 18.99 1.62
N ASP A 33 20.66 17.87 1.00
CA ASP A 33 20.51 17.73 -0.45
C ASP A 33 19.05 17.50 -0.83
N VAL A 34 18.42 18.60 -1.27
CA VAL A 34 17.01 18.60 -1.72
C VAL A 34 16.85 17.81 -3.02
N THR A 35 17.83 17.90 -3.91
CA THR A 35 17.75 17.24 -5.22
C THR A 35 17.74 15.72 -5.05
N LEU A 36 18.63 15.20 -4.22
CA LEU A 36 18.67 13.78 -3.92
C LEU A 36 17.36 13.26 -3.32
N GLU A 37 16.74 14.01 -2.41
CA GLU A 37 15.48 13.57 -1.80
C GLU A 37 14.30 13.65 -2.78
N LYS A 38 14.27 14.63 -3.66
CA LYS A 38 13.30 14.68 -4.76
C LYS A 38 13.46 13.48 -5.72
N GLU A 39 14.70 13.14 -6.06
CA GLU A 39 14.99 11.97 -6.90
C GLU A 39 14.51 10.66 -6.24
N LYS A 40 14.74 10.47 -4.93
CA LYS A 40 14.24 9.31 -4.18
C LYS A 40 12.71 9.22 -4.24
N PHE A 41 12.03 10.34 -4.04
CA PHE A 41 10.58 10.38 -4.11
C PHE A 41 10.06 10.01 -5.50
N TYR A 42 10.56 10.67 -6.56
CA TYR A 42 10.14 10.36 -7.94
C TYR A 42 10.46 8.93 -8.36
N LYS A 43 11.61 8.41 -7.94
CA LYS A 43 11.98 7.02 -8.19
C LYS A 43 10.98 6.07 -7.54
N ALA A 44 10.61 6.32 -6.28
CA ALA A 44 9.64 5.50 -5.56
C ALA A 44 8.25 5.52 -6.23
N ILE A 45 7.77 6.69 -6.66
CA ILE A 45 6.52 6.81 -7.43
C ILE A 45 6.58 5.92 -8.68
N LYS A 46 7.63 6.06 -9.51
CA LYS A 46 7.78 5.27 -10.74
C LYS A 46 7.86 3.76 -10.49
N GLU A 47 8.50 3.34 -9.40
CA GLU A 47 8.56 1.93 -9.03
C GLU A 47 7.18 1.39 -8.65
N VAL A 48 6.38 2.16 -7.90
CA VAL A 48 5.01 1.77 -7.52
C VAL A 48 4.09 1.79 -8.75
N GLU A 49 4.18 2.81 -9.61
CA GLU A 49 3.45 2.86 -10.90
C GLU A 49 3.70 1.61 -11.73
N LYS A 50 4.98 1.26 -11.94
CA LYS A 50 5.36 0.07 -12.70
C LYS A 50 4.81 -1.21 -12.10
N GLU A 51 4.85 -1.36 -10.77
CA GLU A 51 4.26 -2.54 -10.11
C GLU A 51 2.76 -2.67 -10.37
N ILE A 52 2.04 -1.54 -10.39
CA ILE A 52 0.60 -1.53 -10.67
C ILE A 52 0.34 -1.82 -12.16
N GLU A 53 1.12 -1.26 -13.08
CA GLU A 53 1.02 -1.54 -14.51
C GLU A 53 1.25 -3.03 -14.80
N ASP A 54 2.31 -3.63 -14.24
CA ASP A 54 2.61 -5.07 -14.37
C ASP A 54 1.47 -5.95 -13.80
N LEU A 55 0.74 -5.46 -12.80
CA LEU A 55 -0.41 -6.13 -12.21
C LEU A 55 -1.66 -6.01 -13.10
N LEU A 56 -1.91 -4.83 -13.68
CA LEU A 56 -3.04 -4.57 -14.57
C LEU A 56 -3.09 -5.46 -15.81
N GLU A 57 -1.94 -5.98 -16.24
CA GLU A 57 -1.86 -6.95 -17.34
C GLU A 57 -2.41 -8.34 -16.95
N LYS A 58 -2.51 -8.64 -15.65
CA LYS A 58 -2.83 -9.98 -15.10
C LYS A 58 -4.21 -10.07 -14.48
N ILE A 59 -4.84 -8.94 -14.21
CA ILE A 59 -6.13 -8.85 -13.51
C ILE A 59 -7.23 -8.32 -14.43
N SER A 60 -8.49 -8.55 -14.04
CA SER A 60 -9.68 -8.10 -14.77
C SER A 60 -10.80 -7.74 -13.81
N GLY A 61 -11.89 -7.17 -14.29
CA GLY A 61 -13.05 -6.83 -13.47
C GLY A 61 -12.78 -5.70 -12.49
N THR A 62 -13.42 -5.76 -11.35
CA THR A 62 -13.39 -4.72 -10.30
C THR A 62 -11.98 -4.45 -9.77
N GLU A 63 -11.14 -5.50 -9.65
CA GLU A 63 -9.75 -5.34 -9.20
C GLU A 63 -8.96 -4.46 -10.18
N LYS A 64 -9.23 -4.57 -11.48
CA LYS A 64 -8.59 -3.74 -12.50
C LYS A 64 -8.98 -2.28 -12.36
N GLU A 65 -10.26 -2.00 -12.10
CA GLU A 65 -10.77 -0.64 -11.90
C GLU A 65 -10.13 0.02 -10.67
N ILE A 66 -9.97 -0.73 -9.58
CA ILE A 66 -9.30 -0.25 -8.36
C ILE A 66 -7.82 0.07 -8.65
N MET A 67 -7.12 -0.81 -9.35
CA MET A 67 -5.70 -0.57 -9.66
C MET A 67 -5.52 0.61 -10.63
N GLN A 68 -6.44 0.83 -11.57
CA GLN A 68 -6.46 2.04 -12.40
C GLN A 68 -6.66 3.31 -11.56
N ALA A 69 -7.55 3.26 -10.56
CA ALA A 69 -7.72 4.38 -9.65
C ALA A 69 -6.44 4.68 -8.84
N TYR A 70 -5.68 3.67 -8.47
CA TYR A 70 -4.38 3.84 -7.78
C TYR A 70 -3.35 4.55 -8.67
N LEU A 71 -3.31 4.25 -9.99
CA LEU A 71 -2.46 4.99 -10.93
C LEU A 71 -2.84 6.47 -11.01
N LEU A 72 -4.14 6.77 -11.02
CA LEU A 72 -4.60 8.17 -11.04
C LEU A 72 -4.19 8.92 -9.76
N ILE A 73 -4.21 8.26 -8.60
CA ILE A 73 -3.73 8.84 -7.34
C ILE A 73 -2.23 9.14 -7.42
N LEU A 74 -1.42 8.20 -7.93
CA LEU A 74 0.03 8.38 -8.04
C LEU A 74 0.41 9.50 -9.02
N GLN A 75 -0.42 9.76 -10.02
CA GLN A 75 -0.21 10.79 -11.03
C GLN A 75 -0.87 12.13 -10.67
N ASP A 76 -1.53 12.23 -9.52
CA ASP A 76 -2.18 13.48 -9.09
C ASP A 76 -1.13 14.57 -8.82
N PRO A 77 -1.15 15.68 -9.60
CA PRO A 77 -0.18 16.75 -9.45
C PRO A 77 -0.20 17.39 -8.05
N ASN A 78 -1.36 17.41 -7.37
CA ASN A 78 -1.47 18.01 -6.04
C ASN A 78 -0.73 17.17 -4.99
N LEU A 79 -0.84 15.84 -5.05
CA LEU A 79 -0.10 14.92 -4.16
C LEU A 79 1.41 15.06 -4.37
N ILE A 80 1.84 15.07 -5.62
CA ILE A 80 3.26 15.19 -5.98
C ILE A 80 3.78 16.55 -5.54
N GLN A 81 3.12 17.63 -5.92
CA GLN A 81 3.55 19.00 -5.64
C GLN A 81 3.62 19.26 -4.13
N LYS A 82 2.65 18.78 -3.36
CA LYS A 82 2.60 18.93 -1.91
C LYS A 82 3.83 18.31 -1.24
N THR A 83 4.17 17.07 -1.63
CA THR A 83 5.36 16.40 -1.11
C THR A 83 6.66 17.14 -1.48
N ILE A 84 6.77 17.58 -2.74
CA ILE A 84 7.93 18.33 -3.22
C ILE A 84 8.09 19.65 -2.45
N GLU A 85 7.01 20.38 -2.20
CA GLU A 85 7.06 21.61 -1.42
C GLU A 85 7.56 21.40 0.00
N ILE A 86 7.16 20.29 0.64
CA ILE A 86 7.64 19.94 1.99
C ILE A 86 9.15 19.64 1.96
N ILE A 87 9.62 18.89 0.97
CA ILE A 87 11.07 18.63 0.79
C ILE A 87 11.84 19.95 0.60
N GLU A 88 11.34 20.84 -0.25
CA GLU A 88 12.02 22.09 -0.63
C GLU A 88 12.00 23.15 0.48
N LYS A 89 10.85 23.38 1.09
CA LYS A 89 10.65 24.45 2.08
C LYS A 89 11.06 24.02 3.48
N GLU A 90 10.59 22.82 3.89
CA GLU A 90 10.79 22.33 5.24
C GLU A 90 12.10 21.56 5.41
N LYS A 91 12.76 21.16 4.31
CA LYS A 91 14.00 20.39 4.32
C LYS A 91 13.87 19.04 5.09
N TRP A 92 12.74 18.36 4.93
CA TRP A 92 12.54 17.03 5.45
C TRP A 92 12.93 15.97 4.41
N ASP A 93 13.37 14.78 4.87
CA ASP A 93 13.64 13.65 3.98
C ASP A 93 12.38 13.23 3.20
N ALA A 94 12.60 12.54 2.09
CA ALA A 94 11.52 12.16 1.18
C ALA A 94 10.44 11.30 1.86
N ALA A 95 10.82 10.39 2.77
CA ALA A 95 9.87 9.50 3.44
C ALA A 95 8.97 10.29 4.40
N TYR A 96 9.55 11.16 5.21
CA TYR A 96 8.79 12.00 6.14
C TYR A 96 7.96 13.06 5.41
N ALA A 97 8.48 13.64 4.31
CA ALA A 97 7.74 14.58 3.48
C ALA A 97 6.53 13.91 2.81
N THR A 98 6.68 12.67 2.34
CA THR A 98 5.57 11.86 1.80
C THR A 98 4.49 11.62 2.86
N GLU A 99 4.90 11.23 4.08
CA GLU A 99 3.96 11.03 5.20
C GLU A 99 3.12 12.27 5.48
N ILE A 100 3.76 13.45 5.55
CA ILE A 100 3.05 14.70 5.83
C ILE A 100 2.16 15.11 4.66
N GLY A 101 2.70 15.15 3.43
CA GLY A 101 1.98 15.62 2.25
C GLY A 101 0.74 14.80 1.97
N PHE A 102 0.84 13.48 2.04
CA PHE A 102 -0.28 12.59 1.85
C PHE A 102 -1.29 12.69 3.00
N ASN A 103 -0.85 12.79 4.26
CA ASN A 103 -1.76 12.95 5.40
C ASN A 103 -2.55 14.27 5.34
N GLU A 104 -2.00 15.35 4.81
CA GLU A 104 -2.74 16.59 4.61
C GLU A 104 -3.88 16.39 3.60
N ILE A 105 -3.62 15.72 2.49
CA ILE A 105 -4.63 15.40 1.48
C ILE A 105 -5.69 14.43 2.06
N ILE A 106 -5.28 13.38 2.75
CA ILE A 106 -6.21 12.44 3.40
C ILE A 106 -7.17 13.19 4.34
N LYS A 107 -6.66 14.09 5.16
CA LYS A 107 -7.48 14.91 6.07
C LYS A 107 -8.46 15.84 5.33
N GLU A 108 -8.13 16.28 4.13
CA GLU A 108 -9.06 17.07 3.31
C GLU A 108 -10.21 16.20 2.80
N PHE A 109 -9.92 14.97 2.38
CA PHE A 109 -10.93 14.01 1.95
C PHE A 109 -11.84 13.54 3.10
N GLU A 110 -11.29 13.33 4.29
CA GLU A 110 -12.06 12.90 5.47
C GLU A 110 -13.03 13.96 6.00
N LYS A 111 -12.86 15.23 5.63
CA LYS A 111 -13.81 16.30 5.99
C LYS A 111 -15.10 16.29 5.17
N VAL A 112 -15.10 15.57 4.06
CA VAL A 112 -16.25 15.46 3.18
C VAL A 112 -17.11 14.28 3.66
N ASP A 113 -18.36 14.57 4.00
CA ASP A 113 -19.34 13.56 4.45
C ASP A 113 -19.90 12.78 3.24
N ASP A 114 -19.03 11.99 2.60
CA ASP A 114 -19.34 11.16 1.45
C ASP A 114 -18.58 9.84 1.54
N THR A 115 -19.32 8.73 1.47
CA THR A 115 -18.76 7.37 1.60
C THR A 115 -17.72 7.07 0.51
N TYR A 116 -17.95 7.51 -0.72
CA TYR A 116 -17.03 7.31 -1.84
C TYR A 116 -15.70 8.02 -1.59
N ILE A 117 -15.74 9.24 -1.05
CA ILE A 117 -14.55 10.03 -0.72
C ILE A 117 -13.80 9.41 0.45
N SER A 118 -14.52 8.87 1.45
CA SER A 118 -13.91 8.14 2.56
C SER A 118 -13.18 6.86 2.11
N GLU A 119 -13.68 6.16 1.11
CA GLU A 119 -12.98 5.01 0.50
C GLU A 119 -11.70 5.46 -0.21
N ARG A 120 -11.73 6.59 -0.91
CA ARG A 120 -10.55 7.18 -1.56
C ARG A 120 -9.44 7.54 -0.57
N SER A 121 -9.78 7.99 0.63
CA SER A 121 -8.76 8.29 1.66
C SER A 121 -7.94 7.05 2.05
N LYS A 122 -8.57 5.87 2.08
CA LYS A 122 -7.89 4.60 2.33
C LYS A 122 -6.95 4.21 1.18
N ASP A 123 -7.38 4.43 -0.06
CA ASP A 123 -6.55 4.19 -1.23
C ASP A 123 -5.28 5.05 -1.22
N ILE A 124 -5.43 6.34 -0.87
CA ILE A 124 -4.30 7.27 -0.73
C ILE A 124 -3.37 6.82 0.42
N GLU A 125 -3.93 6.36 1.54
CA GLU A 125 -3.16 5.82 2.66
C GLU A 125 -2.33 4.59 2.26
N ASP A 126 -2.89 3.69 1.46
CA ASP A 126 -2.18 2.51 0.98
C ASP A 126 -1.06 2.88 0.00
N MET A 127 -1.30 3.85 -0.90
CA MET A 127 -0.25 4.34 -1.80
C MET A 127 0.87 5.03 -1.03
N LYS A 128 0.54 5.84 -0.03
CA LYS A 128 1.51 6.47 0.87
C LYS A 128 2.46 5.43 1.49
N LYS A 129 1.91 4.37 2.07
CA LYS A 129 2.70 3.28 2.69
C LYS A 129 3.65 2.63 1.70
N LYS A 130 3.18 2.35 0.47
CA LYS A 130 3.99 1.74 -0.59
C LYS A 130 5.13 2.65 -1.03
N ILE A 131 4.86 3.92 -1.29
CA ILE A 131 5.87 4.90 -1.67
C ILE A 131 6.93 5.02 -0.58
N ILE A 132 6.52 5.16 0.68
CA ILE A 132 7.45 5.26 1.82
C ILE A 132 8.32 4.00 1.91
N ALA A 133 7.73 2.80 1.78
CA ALA A 133 8.49 1.55 1.80
C ALA A 133 9.58 1.52 0.71
N LYS A 134 9.27 1.98 -0.50
CA LYS A 134 10.24 2.12 -1.60
C LYS A 134 11.35 3.12 -1.29
N ILE A 135 10.99 4.31 -0.75
CA ILE A 135 11.98 5.35 -0.39
C ILE A 135 12.99 4.83 0.62
N ILE A 136 12.54 4.09 1.63
CA ILE A 136 13.42 3.57 2.70
C ILE A 136 14.09 2.24 2.36
N GLY A 137 13.84 1.69 1.15
CA GLY A 137 14.42 0.43 0.71
C GLY A 137 13.95 -0.79 1.52
N LYS A 138 12.75 -0.75 2.09
CA LYS A 138 12.17 -1.91 2.76
C LYS A 138 11.55 -2.85 1.73
N GLU A 139 12.06 -4.06 1.68
CA GLU A 139 11.43 -5.13 0.90
C GLU A 139 10.17 -5.60 1.63
N GLU A 140 9.03 -5.48 0.95
CA GLU A 140 7.81 -6.16 1.35
C GLU A 140 7.90 -7.65 0.94
N ILE A 141 7.25 -8.51 1.72
CA ILE A 141 7.09 -9.91 1.31
C ILE A 141 6.38 -9.91 -0.05
N ASN A 142 7.03 -10.53 -1.03
CA ASN A 142 6.46 -10.62 -2.37
C ASN A 142 5.30 -11.61 -2.38
N LEU A 143 4.08 -11.09 -2.24
CA LEU A 143 2.85 -11.87 -2.19
C LEU A 143 2.59 -12.68 -3.48
N SER A 144 3.16 -12.27 -4.61
CA SER A 144 3.01 -13.01 -5.87
C SER A 144 3.95 -14.22 -6.00
N LYS A 145 4.91 -14.37 -5.07
CA LYS A 145 5.92 -15.45 -5.07
C LYS A 145 5.89 -16.27 -3.80
N LEU A 146 4.72 -16.41 -3.19
CA LEU A 146 4.56 -17.28 -2.02
C LEU A 146 4.75 -18.74 -2.42
N PRO A 147 5.39 -19.56 -1.57
CA PRO A 147 5.51 -20.99 -1.81
C PRO A 147 4.15 -21.68 -1.91
N SER A 148 4.09 -22.83 -2.60
CA SER A 148 2.90 -23.70 -2.60
C SER A 148 2.56 -24.15 -1.18
N ASN A 149 1.28 -24.45 -0.93
CA ASN A 149 0.74 -24.85 0.35
C ASN A 149 0.97 -23.79 1.44
N THR A 150 0.76 -22.50 1.11
CA THR A 150 0.86 -21.41 2.07
C THR A 150 -0.47 -21.15 2.79
N ILE A 151 -0.42 -21.05 4.12
CA ILE A 151 -1.44 -20.41 4.94
C ILE A 151 -0.96 -18.98 5.22
N LEU A 152 -1.58 -17.99 4.59
CA LEU A 152 -1.21 -16.58 4.77
C LEU A 152 -1.86 -16.04 6.06
N VAL A 153 -1.05 -15.55 6.97
CA VAL A 153 -1.51 -14.94 8.23
C VAL A 153 -1.17 -13.47 8.20
N ALA A 154 -2.15 -12.61 8.30
CA ALA A 154 -1.97 -11.16 8.28
C ALA A 154 -2.81 -10.49 9.37
N LYS A 155 -2.45 -9.27 9.73
CA LYS A 155 -3.36 -8.45 10.53
C LYS A 155 -4.52 -7.97 9.67
N GLU A 156 -4.21 -7.49 8.49
CA GLU A 156 -5.11 -6.96 7.48
C GLU A 156 -4.45 -7.12 6.11
N LEU A 157 -5.22 -7.28 5.06
CA LEU A 157 -4.79 -7.28 3.67
C LEU A 157 -5.54 -6.17 2.94
N SER A 158 -4.82 -5.30 2.23
CA SER A 158 -5.42 -4.34 1.33
C SER A 158 -5.89 -5.01 0.04
N THR A 159 -6.78 -4.37 -0.70
CA THR A 159 -7.22 -4.87 -2.02
C THR A 159 -6.03 -5.10 -2.96
N SER A 160 -5.03 -4.22 -2.91
CA SER A 160 -3.81 -4.38 -3.71
C SER A 160 -2.91 -5.54 -3.22
N ASP A 161 -2.98 -5.93 -1.95
CA ASP A 161 -2.29 -7.11 -1.45
C ASP A 161 -2.97 -8.37 -1.94
N ILE A 162 -4.31 -8.40 -1.88
CA ILE A 162 -5.13 -9.52 -2.38
C ILE A 162 -4.90 -9.71 -3.89
N ALA A 163 -4.90 -8.64 -4.68
CA ALA A 163 -4.68 -8.68 -6.12
C ALA A 163 -3.28 -9.22 -6.52
N LYS A 164 -2.30 -9.18 -5.62
CA LYS A 164 -0.96 -9.75 -5.82
C LYS A 164 -0.87 -11.25 -5.50
N LEU A 165 -1.88 -11.83 -4.85
CA LEU A 165 -1.83 -13.23 -4.43
C LEU A 165 -1.99 -14.17 -5.62
N ASP A 166 -1.09 -15.16 -5.71
CA ASP A 166 -1.34 -16.34 -6.55
C ASP A 166 -2.11 -17.38 -5.72
N PHE A 167 -3.43 -17.37 -5.89
CA PHE A 167 -4.33 -18.26 -5.16
C PHE A 167 -4.06 -19.77 -5.38
N LYS A 168 -3.29 -20.13 -6.43
CA LYS A 168 -2.86 -21.53 -6.64
C LYS A 168 -1.90 -22.02 -5.57
N ASN A 169 -1.21 -21.09 -4.90
CA ASN A 169 -0.23 -21.37 -3.86
C ASN A 169 -0.81 -21.19 -2.45
N ILE A 170 -2.07 -20.71 -2.33
CA ILE A 170 -2.69 -20.35 -1.06
C ILE A 170 -3.73 -21.40 -0.66
N GLU A 171 -3.50 -22.04 0.47
CA GLU A 171 -4.43 -23.02 1.08
C GLU A 171 -5.42 -22.37 2.06
N GLY A 172 -5.08 -21.18 2.56
CA GLY A 172 -5.95 -20.43 3.45
C GLY A 172 -5.40 -19.06 3.80
N ILE A 173 -6.28 -18.17 4.19
CA ILE A 173 -5.96 -16.82 4.64
C ILE A 173 -6.57 -16.61 6.02
N ILE A 174 -5.78 -16.08 6.96
CA ILE A 174 -6.20 -15.73 8.32
C ILE A 174 -5.89 -14.26 8.54
N THR A 175 -6.89 -13.48 8.89
CA THR A 175 -6.72 -12.06 9.23
C THR A 175 -7.29 -11.74 10.60
N GLU A 176 -6.72 -10.74 11.30
CA GLU A 176 -7.29 -10.23 12.56
C GLU A 176 -8.49 -9.32 12.28
N VAL A 177 -8.45 -8.60 11.16
CA VAL A 177 -9.50 -7.66 10.73
C VAL A 177 -10.11 -8.20 9.45
N VAL A 178 -11.42 -8.36 9.45
CA VAL A 178 -12.20 -8.72 8.26
C VAL A 178 -12.55 -7.42 7.54
N GLY A 179 -12.12 -7.26 6.30
CA GLY A 179 -12.62 -6.18 5.44
C GLY A 179 -14.11 -6.37 5.20
N MET A 180 -14.91 -5.30 5.30
CA MET A 180 -16.37 -5.38 5.12
C MET A 180 -16.81 -5.77 3.70
N ASN A 181 -15.86 -5.99 2.77
CA ASN A 181 -16.10 -6.33 1.35
C ASN A 181 -15.38 -7.60 0.90
N SER A 182 -15.20 -8.57 1.80
CA SER A 182 -14.63 -9.88 1.44
C SER A 182 -15.72 -10.93 1.23
#